data_64faf6ca0353cfd21fa112d8818f2df0
#
_entry.id   64faf6ca0353cfd21fa112d8818f2df0
#
_cell.length_a   1.000
_cell.length_b   1.000
_cell.length_c   1.000
_cell.angle_alpha   90.00
_cell.angle_beta   90.00
_cell.angle_gamma   90.00
#
_symmetry.space_group_name_H-M   'P 1'
#
loop_
_entity.id
_entity.type
_entity.pdbx_description
1 polymer ?
#
loop_
_entity_poly.entity_id
_entity_poly.type
_entity_poly.pdbx_seq_one_letter_code
_entity_poly.pdbx_strand_id
1 'polypeptide(L)'
;MPHQLDNGTEGIWLFTRYRDVATILRETGSITKDKSRLLPDGQLSPLDRMLLNMDPPEHTHLRAMLAPWFGVRRMKEMEGRVEQLVQQLLTPIKAGVEVEFIAQFALKLPLLVIAGILGVPPEDMPQMKRWTDVLISGADSGVSHEDIQQSQAECMLALT
;
A
#
# COMPACT_ATOMS: atom_id res chain seq x y z
N MET A 1 -16.27 1.15 24.62
CA MET A 1 -15.67 2.40 25.10
C MET A 1 -14.37 2.57 24.35
N PRO A 2 -14.07 3.74 23.77
CA PRO A 2 -12.74 3.97 23.20
C PRO A 2 -11.69 3.94 24.31
N HIS A 3 -10.57 3.30 24.05
CA HIS A 3 -9.43 3.30 24.96
C HIS A 3 -8.50 4.43 24.58
N GLN A 4 -8.19 5.30 25.52
CA GLN A 4 -7.18 6.35 25.35
C GLN A 4 -5.82 5.76 25.74
N LEU A 5 -4.88 5.78 24.81
CA LEU A 5 -3.48 5.47 25.07
C LEU A 5 -2.77 6.79 25.32
N ASP A 6 -2.39 7.01 26.59
CA ASP A 6 -1.64 8.21 26.98
C ASP A 6 -0.14 7.88 26.86
N ASN A 7 0.51 8.48 25.88
CA ASN A 7 1.96 8.36 25.64
C ASN A 7 2.71 9.70 25.91
N GLY A 8 2.11 10.59 26.71
CA GLY A 8 2.74 11.85 27.14
C GLY A 8 2.63 13.00 26.12
N THR A 9 2.00 12.77 24.98
CA THR A 9 1.54 13.73 24.00
C THR A 9 0.05 13.53 23.78
N GLU A 10 -0.64 14.36 23.03
CA GLU A 10 -2.09 14.29 22.80
C GLU A 10 -2.62 12.86 22.70
N GLY A 11 -3.65 12.53 23.49
CA GLY A 11 -4.14 11.16 23.64
C GLY A 11 -4.59 10.52 22.33
N ILE A 12 -4.30 9.21 22.18
CA ILE A 12 -4.72 8.43 21.02
C ILE A 12 -6.02 7.70 21.33
N TRP A 13 -7.01 7.81 20.46
CA TRP A 13 -8.25 7.08 20.54
C TRP A 13 -8.20 5.81 19.71
N LEU A 14 -8.36 4.64 20.35
CA LEU A 14 -8.41 3.34 19.67
C LEU A 14 -9.85 2.88 19.49
N PHE A 15 -10.25 2.68 18.24
CA PHE A 15 -11.58 2.16 17.86
C PHE A 15 -11.45 0.72 17.37
N THR A 16 -12.11 -0.23 18.03
CA THR A 16 -12.03 -1.67 17.72
C THR A 16 -13.35 -2.27 17.24
N ARG A 17 -14.47 -1.55 17.38
CA ARG A 17 -15.76 -2.06 16.92
C ARG A 17 -15.94 -1.76 15.44
N TYR A 18 -16.37 -2.75 14.67
CA TYR A 18 -16.61 -2.61 13.23
C TYR A 18 -17.49 -1.39 12.89
N ARG A 19 -18.60 -1.18 13.62
CA ARG A 19 -19.49 -0.03 13.39
C ARG A 19 -18.80 1.31 13.56
N ASP A 20 -17.99 1.44 14.61
CA ASP A 20 -17.30 2.70 14.92
C ASP A 20 -16.21 2.98 13.88
N VAL A 21 -15.42 1.97 13.52
CA VAL A 21 -14.41 2.04 12.45
C VAL A 21 -15.07 2.40 11.11
N ALA A 22 -16.16 1.72 10.74
CA ALA A 22 -16.86 1.99 9.49
C ALA A 22 -17.45 3.41 9.45
N THR A 23 -17.90 3.95 10.59
CA THR A 23 -18.38 5.33 10.70
C THR A 23 -17.24 6.31 10.50
N ILE A 24 -16.12 6.13 11.20
CA ILE A 24 -14.93 7.00 11.12
C ILE A 24 -14.36 7.03 9.70
N LEU A 25 -14.26 5.87 9.03
CA LEU A 25 -13.72 5.80 7.67
C LEU A 25 -14.60 6.49 6.62
N ARG A 26 -15.90 6.66 6.89
CA ARG A 26 -16.85 7.38 6.00
C ARG A 26 -17.00 8.85 6.35
N GLU A 27 -16.65 9.21 7.57
CA GLU A 27 -16.76 10.59 8.04
C GLU A 27 -15.68 11.47 7.40
N THR A 28 -16.09 12.50 6.69
CA THR A 28 -15.19 13.42 5.99
C THR A 28 -15.34 14.87 6.44
N GLY A 29 -16.33 15.16 7.29
CA GLY A 29 -16.60 16.52 7.74
C GLY A 29 -15.87 16.90 9.03
N SER A 30 -15.75 15.95 9.96
CA SER A 30 -15.17 16.17 11.29
C SER A 30 -13.89 15.38 11.54
N ILE A 31 -13.54 14.44 10.66
CA ILE A 31 -12.34 13.60 10.78
C ILE A 31 -11.48 13.80 9.54
N THR A 32 -10.25 14.24 9.75
CA THR A 32 -9.26 14.40 8.69
C THR A 32 -8.34 13.15 8.59
N LYS A 33 -7.96 12.79 7.38
CA LYS A 33 -6.87 11.85 7.07
C LYS A 33 -5.62 12.57 6.60
N ASP A 34 -5.75 13.86 6.34
CA ASP A 34 -4.69 14.72 5.85
C ASP A 34 -3.75 15.10 6.99
N LYS A 35 -2.59 14.47 7.01
CA LYS A 35 -1.55 14.72 8.02
C LYS A 35 -0.98 16.13 7.95
N SER A 36 -1.14 16.85 6.83
CA SER A 36 -0.69 18.25 6.72
C SER A 36 -1.41 19.17 7.68
N ARG A 37 -2.61 18.78 8.13
CA ARG A 37 -3.39 19.52 9.13
C ARG A 37 -2.93 19.25 10.57
N LEU A 38 -2.13 18.22 10.79
CA LEU A 38 -1.68 17.76 12.10
C LEU A 38 -0.21 18.05 12.35
N LEU A 39 0.59 18.11 11.29
CA LEU A 39 2.04 18.26 11.35
C LEU A 39 2.45 19.67 10.89
N PRO A 40 3.45 20.30 11.54
CA PRO A 40 4.02 21.56 11.07
C PRO A 40 4.58 21.45 9.64
N ASP A 41 4.58 22.56 8.92
CA ASP A 41 5.18 22.64 7.58
C ASP A 41 6.64 22.14 7.60
N GLY A 42 6.97 21.32 6.63
CA GLY A 42 8.30 20.71 6.47
C GLY A 42 8.51 19.37 7.20
N GLN A 43 7.53 18.88 7.97
CA GLN A 43 7.60 17.55 8.60
C GLN A 43 6.90 16.46 7.79
N LEU A 44 6.24 16.83 6.69
CA LEU A 44 5.57 15.87 5.81
C LEU A 44 6.56 15.12 4.93
N SER A 45 6.49 13.81 4.97
CA SER A 45 7.15 12.95 4.00
C SER A 45 6.33 12.87 2.70
N PRO A 46 6.93 12.46 1.58
CA PRO A 46 6.18 12.17 0.35
C PRO A 46 5.06 11.15 0.54
N LEU A 47 5.23 10.19 1.45
CA LEU A 47 4.21 9.18 1.77
C LEU A 47 2.99 9.76 2.49
N ASP A 48 3.16 10.85 3.22
CA ASP A 48 2.04 11.53 3.88
C ASP A 48 1.11 12.20 2.87
N ARG A 49 1.57 12.40 1.63
CA ARG A 49 0.79 12.93 0.50
C ARG A 49 0.20 11.85 -0.41
N MET A 50 0.16 10.59 0.03
CA MET A 50 -0.49 9.52 -0.72
C MET A 50 -2.01 9.68 -0.70
N LEU A 51 -2.68 9.14 -1.73
CA LEU A 51 -4.14 9.15 -1.84
C LEU A 51 -4.86 8.69 -0.56
N LEU A 52 -4.28 7.75 0.17
CA LEU A 52 -4.81 7.23 1.43
C LEU A 52 -4.89 8.30 2.53
N ASN A 53 -3.99 9.29 2.48
CA ASN A 53 -3.82 10.34 3.49
C ASN A 53 -4.36 11.69 3.00
N MET A 54 -5.26 11.69 2.04
CA MET A 54 -5.89 12.90 1.50
C MET A 54 -7.34 12.99 1.89
N ASP A 55 -7.83 14.22 2.05
CA ASP A 55 -9.24 14.53 2.22
C ASP A 55 -9.86 15.05 0.90
N PRO A 56 -11.21 15.04 0.76
CA PRO A 56 -11.85 15.79 -0.31
C PRO A 56 -11.52 17.30 -0.24
N PRO A 57 -11.40 18.01 -1.37
CA PRO A 57 -11.70 17.57 -2.74
C PRO A 57 -10.56 16.82 -3.46
N GLU A 58 -9.29 16.98 -3.01
CA GLU A 58 -8.09 16.41 -3.66
C GLU A 58 -8.19 14.89 -3.78
N HIS A 59 -8.53 14.19 -2.69
CA HIS A 59 -8.77 12.75 -2.71
C HIS A 59 -9.77 12.35 -3.80
N THR A 60 -10.91 13.06 -3.87
CA THR A 60 -11.97 12.74 -4.82
C THR A 60 -11.50 12.92 -6.25
N HIS A 61 -10.75 13.99 -6.52
CA HIS A 61 -10.20 14.29 -7.84
C HIS A 61 -9.21 13.22 -8.30
N LEU A 62 -8.18 12.92 -7.48
CA LEU A 62 -7.16 11.92 -7.82
C LEU A 62 -7.76 10.51 -7.94
N ARG A 63 -8.68 10.14 -7.04
CA ARG A 63 -9.36 8.86 -7.11
C ARG A 63 -10.18 8.72 -8.40
N ALA A 64 -10.85 9.78 -8.85
CA ALA A 64 -11.60 9.78 -10.10
C ALA A 64 -10.70 9.57 -11.32
N MET A 65 -9.50 10.14 -11.32
CA MET A 65 -8.49 9.93 -12.39
C MET A 65 -7.99 8.48 -12.44
N LEU A 66 -7.83 7.84 -11.29
CA LEU A 66 -7.33 6.46 -11.19
C LEU A 66 -8.42 5.39 -11.40
N ALA A 67 -9.68 5.71 -11.10
CA ALA A 67 -10.79 4.75 -11.14
C ALA A 67 -10.93 3.97 -12.46
N PRO A 68 -10.72 4.54 -13.66
CA PRO A 68 -10.81 3.81 -14.94
C PRO A 68 -9.81 2.64 -15.03
N TRP A 69 -8.64 2.75 -14.40
CA TRP A 69 -7.59 1.71 -14.43
C TRP A 69 -7.95 0.49 -13.59
N PHE A 70 -8.87 0.65 -12.62
CA PHE A 70 -9.34 -0.40 -11.71
C PHE A 70 -10.81 -0.79 -11.97
N GLY A 71 -11.39 -0.34 -13.10
CA GLY A 71 -12.75 -0.66 -13.48
C GLY A 71 -12.94 -2.13 -13.87
N VAL A 72 -14.18 -2.62 -13.77
CA VAL A 72 -14.58 -4.01 -14.04
C VAL A 72 -14.07 -4.49 -15.42
N ARG A 73 -14.17 -3.65 -16.46
CA ARG A 73 -13.68 -3.99 -17.79
C ARG A 73 -12.17 -4.29 -17.78
N ARG A 74 -11.39 -3.41 -17.15
CA ARG A 74 -9.93 -3.56 -17.07
C ARG A 74 -9.55 -4.81 -16.28
N MET A 75 -10.25 -5.09 -15.19
CA MET A 75 -10.04 -6.32 -14.40
C MET A 75 -10.33 -7.58 -15.20
N LYS A 76 -11.38 -7.61 -16.02
CA LYS A 76 -11.65 -8.73 -16.95
C LYS A 76 -10.57 -8.91 -17.99
N GLU A 77 -10.04 -7.82 -18.55
CA GLU A 77 -8.92 -7.89 -19.51
C GLU A 77 -7.65 -8.51 -18.88
N MET A 78 -7.48 -8.37 -17.57
CA MET A 78 -6.35 -8.93 -16.84
C MET A 78 -6.54 -10.39 -16.44
N GLU A 79 -7.73 -10.95 -16.47
CA GLU A 79 -8.04 -12.30 -16.00
C GLU A 79 -7.13 -13.35 -16.63
N GLY A 80 -7.02 -13.35 -17.97
CA GLY A 80 -6.13 -14.25 -18.67
C GLY A 80 -4.64 -14.06 -18.34
N ARG A 81 -4.21 -12.84 -18.03
CA ARG A 81 -2.84 -12.59 -17.57
C ARG A 81 -2.60 -13.15 -16.18
N VAL A 82 -3.55 -12.99 -15.28
CA VAL A 82 -3.48 -13.54 -13.92
C VAL A 82 -3.44 -15.08 -13.97
N GLU A 83 -4.27 -15.72 -14.80
CA GLU A 83 -4.24 -17.16 -15.02
C GLU A 83 -2.87 -17.64 -15.49
N GLN A 84 -2.26 -16.96 -16.46
CA GLN A 84 -0.90 -17.28 -16.93
C GLN A 84 0.13 -17.16 -15.79
N LEU A 85 0.08 -16.12 -14.98
CA LEU A 85 0.97 -15.93 -13.84
C LEU A 85 0.79 -17.05 -12.81
N VAL A 86 -0.44 -17.43 -12.50
CA VAL A 86 -0.75 -18.57 -11.60
C VAL A 86 -0.12 -19.84 -12.13
N GLN A 87 -0.31 -20.16 -13.41
CA GLN A 87 0.28 -21.36 -14.02
C GLN A 87 1.81 -21.32 -13.97
N GLN A 88 2.42 -20.19 -14.29
CA GLN A 88 3.88 -20.02 -14.22
C GLN A 88 4.43 -20.25 -12.81
N LEU A 89 3.75 -19.75 -11.79
CA LEU A 89 4.17 -19.88 -10.39
C LEU A 89 3.91 -21.30 -9.84
N LEU A 90 2.88 -22.00 -10.31
CA LEU A 90 2.55 -23.35 -9.87
C LEU A 90 3.36 -24.44 -10.59
N THR A 91 3.82 -24.20 -11.83
CA THR A 91 4.56 -25.17 -12.62
C THR A 91 5.79 -25.77 -11.92
N PRO A 92 6.61 -25.00 -11.16
CA PRO A 92 7.74 -25.56 -10.41
C PRO A 92 7.33 -26.39 -9.19
N ILE A 93 6.10 -26.25 -8.71
CA ILE A 93 5.58 -26.91 -7.51
C ILE A 93 5.12 -28.32 -7.88
N LYS A 94 5.89 -29.34 -7.45
CA LYS A 94 5.59 -30.74 -7.74
C LYS A 94 4.74 -31.35 -6.62
N ALA A 95 3.83 -32.23 -7.01
CA ALA A 95 3.04 -33.02 -6.05
C ALA A 95 3.95 -33.88 -5.16
N GLY A 96 3.65 -33.90 -3.86
CA GLY A 96 4.40 -34.72 -2.88
C GLY A 96 5.72 -34.10 -2.42
N VAL A 97 6.07 -32.89 -2.86
CA VAL A 97 7.24 -32.13 -2.40
C VAL A 97 6.78 -30.99 -1.49
N GLU A 98 7.39 -30.87 -0.32
CA GLU A 98 7.17 -29.75 0.59
C GLU A 98 7.78 -28.47 -0.02
N VAL A 99 7.00 -27.38 0.00
CA VAL A 99 7.41 -26.07 -0.57
C VAL A 99 7.09 -24.93 0.38
N GLU A 100 7.92 -23.91 0.35
CA GLU A 100 7.59 -22.63 1.02
C GLU A 100 6.60 -21.84 0.14
N PHE A 101 5.32 -22.07 0.37
CA PHE A 101 4.23 -21.56 -0.46
C PHE A 101 4.12 -20.02 -0.43
N ILE A 102 4.40 -19.41 0.73
CA ILE A 102 4.34 -17.94 0.87
C ILE A 102 5.39 -17.32 -0.04
N ALA A 103 6.65 -17.71 0.07
CA ALA A 103 7.72 -17.12 -0.73
C ALA A 103 7.64 -17.50 -2.22
N GLN A 104 7.16 -18.71 -2.54
CA GLN A 104 7.14 -19.19 -3.93
C GLN A 104 5.89 -18.74 -4.70
N PHE A 105 4.78 -18.52 -4.02
CA PHE A 105 3.49 -18.20 -4.66
C PHE A 105 2.80 -16.96 -4.07
N ALA A 106 2.47 -16.99 -2.78
CA ALA A 106 1.54 -16.01 -2.22
C ALA A 106 2.06 -14.56 -2.20
N LEU A 107 3.38 -14.35 -2.03
CA LEU A 107 4.02 -13.04 -2.15
C LEU A 107 4.24 -12.62 -3.60
N LYS A 108 4.53 -13.58 -4.49
CA LYS A 108 4.89 -13.25 -5.88
C LYS A 108 3.69 -12.87 -6.72
N LEU A 109 2.56 -13.58 -6.58
CA LEU A 109 1.40 -13.36 -7.43
C LEU A 109 0.86 -11.92 -7.36
N PRO A 110 0.53 -11.36 -6.19
CA PRO A 110 0.05 -9.98 -6.09
C PRO A 110 1.06 -8.95 -6.63
N LEU A 111 2.35 -9.15 -6.32
CA LEU A 111 3.41 -8.27 -6.78
C LEU A 111 3.50 -8.23 -8.31
N LEU A 112 3.47 -9.40 -8.97
CA LEU A 112 3.49 -9.50 -10.43
C LEU A 112 2.22 -8.90 -11.07
N VAL A 113 1.06 -9.06 -10.44
CA VAL A 113 -0.19 -8.47 -10.92
C VAL A 113 -0.13 -6.94 -10.85
N ILE A 114 0.30 -6.37 -9.71
CA ILE A 114 0.43 -4.92 -9.54
C ILE A 114 1.48 -4.36 -10.51
N ALA A 115 2.63 -5.01 -10.64
CA ALA A 115 3.66 -4.61 -11.60
C ALA A 115 3.13 -4.58 -13.03
N GLY A 116 2.31 -5.57 -13.41
CA GLY A 116 1.65 -5.60 -14.71
C GLY A 116 0.65 -4.48 -14.92
N ILE A 117 -0.07 -4.03 -13.86
CA ILE A 117 -0.96 -2.87 -13.92
C ILE A 117 -0.18 -1.57 -14.09
N LEU A 118 0.94 -1.44 -13.37
CA LEU A 118 1.79 -0.25 -13.38
C LEU A 118 2.74 -0.19 -14.58
N GLY A 119 2.86 -1.29 -15.35
CA GLY A 119 3.80 -1.38 -16.48
C GLY A 119 5.26 -1.51 -16.05
N VAL A 120 5.53 -1.99 -14.84
CA VAL A 120 6.89 -2.19 -14.34
C VAL A 120 7.58 -3.31 -15.10
N PRO A 121 8.78 -3.08 -15.68
CA PRO A 121 9.56 -4.11 -16.36
C PRO A 121 9.96 -5.25 -15.41
N PRO A 122 10.09 -6.49 -15.92
CA PRO A 122 10.49 -7.65 -15.09
C PRO A 122 11.84 -7.46 -14.36
N GLU A 123 12.77 -6.76 -14.98
CA GLU A 123 14.09 -6.43 -14.44
C GLU A 123 14.03 -5.54 -13.19
N ASP A 124 13.02 -4.69 -13.09
CA ASP A 124 12.84 -3.76 -11.97
C ASP A 124 12.05 -4.36 -10.79
N MET A 125 11.49 -5.57 -10.98
CA MET A 125 10.71 -6.26 -9.95
C MET A 125 11.44 -6.46 -8.61
N PRO A 126 12.74 -6.83 -8.58
CA PRO A 126 13.48 -6.95 -7.32
C PRO A 126 13.60 -5.62 -6.58
N GLN A 127 13.75 -4.52 -7.32
CA GLN A 127 13.83 -3.18 -6.76
C GLN A 127 12.46 -2.74 -6.21
N MET A 128 11.40 -2.92 -7.00
CA MET A 128 10.02 -2.65 -6.58
C MET A 128 9.67 -3.41 -5.30
N LYS A 129 10.07 -4.68 -5.19
CA LYS A 129 9.85 -5.45 -3.97
C LYS A 129 10.56 -4.84 -2.77
N ARG A 130 11.84 -4.45 -2.89
CA ARG A 130 12.59 -3.81 -1.80
C ARG A 130 11.92 -2.53 -1.32
N TRP A 131 11.50 -1.66 -2.25
CA TRP A 131 10.79 -0.43 -1.89
C TRP A 131 9.48 -0.72 -1.16
N THR A 132 8.70 -1.69 -1.65
CA THR A 132 7.43 -2.08 -1.02
C THR A 132 7.66 -2.64 0.39
N ASP A 133 8.66 -3.51 0.56
CA ASP A 133 9.00 -4.10 1.86
C ASP A 133 9.38 -2.98 2.87
N VAL A 134 10.18 -2.01 2.47
CA VAL A 134 10.57 -0.88 3.34
C VAL A 134 9.39 0.04 3.64
N LEU A 135 8.55 0.35 2.66
CA LEU A 135 7.39 1.23 2.84
C LEU A 135 6.34 0.64 3.79
N ILE A 136 6.11 -0.68 3.71
CA ILE A 136 5.14 -1.38 4.56
C ILE A 136 5.71 -1.67 5.94
N SER A 137 6.99 -2.04 6.01
CA SER A 137 7.66 -2.42 7.26
C SER A 137 7.99 -1.25 8.17
N GLY A 138 7.91 -0.03 7.68
CA GLY A 138 8.47 1.16 8.30
C GLY A 138 7.92 1.56 9.67
N ALA A 139 6.90 0.90 10.20
CA ALA A 139 6.37 1.20 11.53
C ALA A 139 6.71 0.14 12.60
N ASP A 140 6.99 -1.13 12.22
CA ASP A 140 7.02 -2.24 13.18
C ASP A 140 8.26 -3.17 13.09
N SER A 141 9.13 -3.01 12.09
CA SER A 141 10.12 -4.05 11.74
C SER A 141 11.58 -3.76 12.08
N GLY A 142 11.86 -2.75 12.89
CA GLY A 142 13.25 -2.42 13.25
C GLY A 142 14.09 -1.87 12.08
N VAL A 143 13.46 -1.51 10.97
CA VAL A 143 14.10 -0.78 9.87
C VAL A 143 14.38 0.64 10.33
N SER A 144 15.60 1.12 10.12
CA SER A 144 15.97 2.46 10.56
C SER A 144 15.20 3.54 9.81
N HIS A 145 14.96 4.67 10.45
CA HIS A 145 14.29 5.81 9.81
C HIS A 145 15.06 6.31 8.57
N GLU A 146 16.38 6.17 8.58
CA GLU A 146 17.25 6.51 7.45
C GLU A 146 17.03 5.57 6.25
N ASP A 147 16.91 4.26 6.48
CA ASP A 147 16.64 3.28 5.41
C ASP A 147 15.26 3.52 4.76
N ILE A 148 14.27 3.92 5.57
CA ILE A 148 12.94 4.28 5.08
C ILE A 148 13.02 5.52 4.18
N GLN A 149 13.69 6.59 4.63
CA GLN A 149 13.82 7.83 3.88
C GLN A 149 14.61 7.61 2.58
N GLN A 150 15.70 6.84 2.62
CA GLN A 150 16.48 6.51 1.44
C GLN A 150 15.66 5.74 0.41
N SER A 151 14.94 4.70 0.83
CA SER A 151 14.06 3.91 -0.07
C SER A 151 12.91 4.73 -0.65
N GLN A 152 12.38 5.69 0.11
CA GLN A 152 11.38 6.65 -0.37
C GLN A 152 11.94 7.55 -1.46
N ALA A 153 13.15 8.09 -1.24
CA ALA A 153 13.83 8.95 -2.20
C ALA A 153 14.16 8.20 -3.51
N GLU A 154 14.67 6.97 -3.41
CA GLU A 154 14.94 6.11 -4.56
C GLU A 154 13.68 5.78 -5.36
N CYS A 155 12.58 5.44 -4.66
CA CYS A 155 11.30 5.18 -5.30
C CYS A 155 10.76 6.40 -6.06
N MET A 156 10.87 7.58 -5.47
CA MET A 156 10.45 8.84 -6.11
C MET A 156 11.28 9.17 -7.35
N LEU A 157 12.60 8.94 -7.31
CA LEU A 157 13.50 9.17 -8.45
C LEU A 157 13.25 8.20 -9.60
N ALA A 158 12.82 6.98 -9.33
CA ALA A 158 12.54 5.97 -10.35
C ALA A 158 11.20 6.18 -11.07
N LEU A 159 10.31 7.00 -10.51
CA LEU A 159 8.98 7.31 -11.07
C LEU A 159 8.95 8.62 -11.87
N THR A 160 10.06 9.34 -11.96
CA THR A 160 10.22 10.57 -12.76
C THR A 160 10.90 10.30 -14.07
#